data_f572e8d6238e7e46774ff1695c310a4f
#
_entry.id   f572e8d6238e7e46774ff1695c310a4f
#
_cell.length_a   1.000
_cell.length_b   1.000
_cell.length_c   1.000
_cell.angle_alpha   90.00
_cell.angle_beta   90.00
_cell.angle_gamma   90.00
#
_symmetry.space_group_name_H-M   'P 1'
#
loop_
_entity.id
_entity.type
_entity.pdbx_description
1 polymer ?
#
loop_
_entity_poly.entity_id
_entity_poly.type
_entity_poly.pdbx_seq_one_letter_code
_entity_poly.pdbx_strand_id
1 'polypeptide(L)'
;MLMMVMSLVGSFISGPVSDLIGRRKAPVVVASVLFAIGIAMPWLIPSTLGMYLFAGIAGLGYAVYSAVDQALLVDVLPNKEEAGKDLGILNMGTTLGQMCGPVIMSTIVVSLGYNFAFPTAIALAIIGCFFIMAIKKVK
;
A
#
# COMPACT_ATOMS: atom_id res chain seq x y z
N MET A 1 9.17 -1.44 -15.29
CA MET A 1 8.58 -0.39 -16.16
C MET A 1 7.04 -0.45 -16.18
N LEU A 2 6.40 -1.60 -16.44
CA LEU A 2 4.93 -1.72 -16.46
C LEU A 2 4.27 -1.23 -15.16
N MET A 3 4.81 -1.60 -14.00
CA MET A 3 4.31 -1.15 -12.71
C MET A 3 4.35 0.38 -12.55
N MET A 4 5.40 1.03 -13.05
CA MET A 4 5.50 2.50 -13.02
C MET A 4 4.45 3.17 -13.90
N VAL A 5 4.23 2.64 -15.11
CA VAL A 5 3.20 3.16 -16.03
C VAL A 5 1.81 2.98 -15.40
N MET A 6 1.52 1.81 -14.85
CA MET A 6 0.25 1.53 -14.19
C MET A 6 0.05 2.38 -12.93
N SER A 7 1.11 2.65 -12.17
CA SER A 7 1.01 3.55 -11.01
C SER A 7 0.79 5.01 -11.41
N LEU A 8 1.37 5.49 -12.49
CA LEU A 8 1.07 6.82 -13.02
C LEU A 8 -0.40 6.95 -13.42
N VAL A 9 -0.89 6.02 -14.23
CA VAL A 9 -2.29 6.00 -14.66
C VAL A 9 -3.23 5.93 -13.45
N GLY A 10 -2.93 5.06 -12.50
CA GLY A 10 -3.70 4.91 -11.26
C GLY A 10 -3.72 6.20 -10.43
N SER A 11 -2.60 6.90 -10.31
CA SER A 11 -2.51 8.17 -9.58
C SER A 11 -3.37 9.27 -10.18
N PHE A 12 -3.39 9.39 -11.51
CA PHE A 12 -4.25 10.37 -12.19
C PHE A 12 -5.75 10.12 -11.97
N ILE A 13 -6.15 8.86 -11.86
CA ILE A 13 -7.55 8.47 -11.69
C ILE A 13 -7.96 8.51 -10.21
N SER A 14 -7.07 8.13 -9.30
CA SER A 14 -7.39 7.94 -7.88
C SER A 14 -7.73 9.23 -7.14
N GLY A 15 -7.08 10.36 -7.47
CA GLY A 15 -7.34 11.65 -6.85
C GLY A 15 -8.79 12.08 -7.03
N PRO A 16 -9.26 12.29 -8.27
CA PRO A 16 -10.67 12.66 -8.54
C PRO A 16 -11.68 11.66 -8.00
N VAL A 17 -11.39 10.35 -8.08
CA VAL A 17 -12.28 9.30 -7.57
C VAL A 17 -12.38 9.35 -6.05
N SER A 18 -11.27 9.55 -5.35
CA SER A 18 -11.28 9.70 -3.89
C SER A 18 -12.08 10.91 -3.43
N ASP A 19 -11.94 12.04 -4.12
CA ASP A 19 -12.66 13.27 -3.80
C ASP A 19 -14.18 13.14 -4.06
N LEU A 20 -14.57 12.43 -5.12
CA LEU A 20 -15.98 12.16 -5.45
C LEU A 20 -16.67 11.25 -4.41
N ILE A 21 -15.94 10.26 -3.87
CA ILE A 21 -16.48 9.32 -2.89
C ILE A 21 -16.64 9.98 -1.51
N GLY A 22 -15.86 11.02 -1.21
CA GLY A 22 -15.91 11.76 0.07
C GLY A 22 -15.56 10.92 1.31
N ARG A 23 -15.06 9.69 1.11
CA ARG A 23 -14.64 8.76 2.15
C ARG A 23 -13.25 8.25 1.82
N ARG A 24 -12.25 8.69 2.56
CA ARG A 24 -10.84 8.36 2.27
C ARG A 24 -10.42 6.97 2.73
N LYS A 25 -11.12 6.38 3.70
CA LYS A 25 -10.82 5.01 4.17
C LYS A 25 -11.16 3.95 3.14
N ALA A 26 -12.31 4.06 2.48
CA ALA A 26 -12.76 3.06 1.52
C ALA A 26 -11.77 2.86 0.35
N PRO A 27 -11.26 3.92 -0.32
CA PRO A 27 -10.24 3.77 -1.35
C PRO A 27 -8.94 3.13 -0.85
N VAL A 28 -8.50 3.46 0.37
CA VAL A 28 -7.27 2.86 0.95
C VAL A 28 -7.46 1.38 1.21
N VAL A 29 -8.61 0.97 1.75
CA VAL A 29 -8.92 -0.46 1.98
C VAL A 29 -8.97 -1.22 0.66
N VAL A 30 -9.67 -0.68 -0.34
CA VAL A 30 -9.75 -1.28 -1.69
C VAL A 30 -8.37 -1.39 -2.32
N ALA A 31 -7.54 -0.34 -2.22
CA ALA A 31 -6.18 -0.35 -2.74
C ALA A 31 -5.30 -1.39 -2.05
N SER A 32 -5.42 -1.54 -0.72
CA SER A 32 -4.68 -2.55 0.05
C SER A 32 -5.10 -3.97 -0.33
N VAL A 33 -6.38 -4.21 -0.56
CA VAL A 33 -6.89 -5.50 -1.03
C VAL A 33 -6.41 -5.79 -2.46
N LEU A 34 -6.45 -4.81 -3.37
CA LEU A 34 -5.91 -4.95 -4.73
C LEU A 34 -4.42 -5.26 -4.70
N PHE A 35 -3.66 -4.59 -3.83
CA PHE A 35 -2.24 -4.84 -3.65
C PHE A 35 -1.97 -6.27 -3.16
N ALA A 36 -2.74 -6.74 -2.18
CA ALA A 36 -2.65 -8.10 -1.67
C ALA A 36 -2.98 -9.15 -2.75
N ILE A 37 -4.02 -8.91 -3.56
CA ILE A 37 -4.37 -9.76 -4.71
C ILE A 37 -3.23 -9.75 -5.74
N GLY A 38 -2.66 -8.58 -6.05
CA GLY A 38 -1.52 -8.46 -6.94
C GLY A 38 -0.34 -9.31 -6.49
N ILE A 39 0.01 -9.28 -5.20
CA ILE A 39 1.09 -10.10 -4.62
C ILE A 39 0.78 -11.60 -4.72
N ALA A 40 -0.49 -12.00 -4.62
CA ALA A 40 -0.88 -13.39 -4.75
C ALA A 40 -0.72 -13.96 -6.18
N MET A 41 -0.72 -13.10 -7.21
CA MET A 41 -0.66 -13.55 -8.61
C MET A 41 0.61 -14.35 -8.94
N PRO A 42 1.84 -13.92 -8.62
CA PRO A 42 3.04 -14.72 -8.88
C PRO A 42 3.08 -16.02 -8.07
N TRP A 43 2.42 -16.05 -6.93
CA TRP A 43 2.33 -17.26 -6.10
C TRP A 43 1.39 -18.31 -6.69
N LEU A 44 0.24 -17.85 -7.22
CA LEU A 44 -0.76 -18.73 -7.87
C LEU A 44 -0.35 -19.13 -9.28
N ILE A 45 0.27 -18.22 -10.02
CA ILE A 45 0.70 -18.42 -11.40
C ILE A 45 2.22 -18.14 -11.48
N PRO A 46 3.07 -19.16 -11.19
CA PRO A 46 4.52 -19.01 -11.23
C PRO A 46 5.03 -18.96 -12.67
N SER A 47 4.67 -17.93 -13.41
CA SER A 47 5.03 -17.70 -14.81
C SER A 47 5.27 -16.21 -15.07
N THR A 48 5.83 -15.90 -16.23
CA THR A 48 5.99 -14.51 -16.70
C THR A 48 4.66 -13.76 -16.71
N LEU A 49 3.56 -14.45 -17.05
CA LEU A 49 2.22 -13.87 -17.01
C LEU A 49 1.81 -13.44 -15.60
N GLY A 50 2.10 -14.26 -14.58
CA GLY A 50 1.84 -13.92 -13.17
C GLY A 50 2.58 -12.66 -12.74
N MET A 51 3.82 -12.46 -13.21
CA MET A 51 4.59 -11.24 -12.94
C MET A 51 4.01 -10.01 -13.65
N TYR A 52 3.50 -10.15 -14.86
CA TYR A 52 2.81 -9.04 -15.55
C TYR A 52 1.49 -8.67 -14.85
N LEU A 53 0.72 -9.66 -14.41
CA LEU A 53 -0.51 -9.42 -13.64
C LEU A 53 -0.19 -8.75 -12.29
N PHE A 54 0.84 -9.19 -11.61
CA PHE A 54 1.35 -8.52 -10.41
C PHE A 54 1.67 -7.04 -10.71
N ALA A 55 2.46 -6.77 -11.74
CA ALA A 55 2.86 -5.40 -12.09
C ALA A 55 1.65 -4.51 -12.42
N GLY A 56 0.63 -5.05 -13.08
CA GLY A 56 -0.60 -4.32 -13.39
C GLY A 56 -1.47 -4.07 -12.16
N ILE A 57 -1.85 -5.12 -11.46
CA ILE A 57 -2.81 -5.05 -10.34
C ILE A 57 -2.17 -4.37 -9.12
N ALA A 58 -0.97 -4.78 -8.73
CA ALA A 58 -0.27 -4.18 -7.60
C ALA A 58 0.17 -2.75 -7.89
N GLY A 59 0.51 -2.42 -9.15
CA GLY A 59 0.83 -1.06 -9.58
C GLY A 59 -0.35 -0.11 -9.42
N LEU A 60 -1.53 -0.52 -9.85
CA LEU A 60 -2.77 0.24 -9.65
C LEU A 60 -3.12 0.36 -8.17
N GLY A 61 -3.07 -0.72 -7.42
CA GLY A 61 -3.32 -0.73 -5.97
C GLY A 61 -2.38 0.22 -5.23
N TYR A 62 -1.09 0.16 -5.54
CA TYR A 62 -0.07 1.04 -4.95
C TYR A 62 -0.31 2.52 -5.28
N ALA A 63 -0.71 2.83 -6.51
CA ALA A 63 -0.99 4.19 -6.93
C ALA A 63 -2.18 4.80 -6.16
N VAL A 64 -3.28 4.06 -6.08
CA VAL A 64 -4.46 4.48 -5.31
C VAL A 64 -4.11 4.62 -3.84
N TYR A 65 -3.39 3.64 -3.28
CA TYR A 65 -2.93 3.68 -1.89
C TYR A 65 -2.10 4.93 -1.61
N SER A 66 -1.03 5.17 -2.38
CA SER A 66 -0.11 6.28 -2.11
C SER A 66 -0.77 7.66 -2.25
N ALA A 67 -1.68 7.82 -3.22
CA ALA A 67 -2.38 9.09 -3.42
C ALA A 67 -3.36 9.40 -2.27
N VAL A 68 -4.10 8.39 -1.82
CA VAL A 68 -5.10 8.56 -0.76
C VAL A 68 -4.46 8.57 0.63
N ASP A 69 -3.38 7.80 0.83
CA ASP A 69 -2.64 7.75 2.09
C ASP A 69 -2.08 9.12 2.47
N GLN A 70 -1.47 9.84 1.54
CA GLN A 70 -0.99 11.20 1.76
C GLN A 70 -2.12 12.16 2.15
N ALA A 71 -3.27 12.05 1.50
CA ALA A 71 -4.43 12.85 1.84
C ALA A 71 -5.00 12.49 3.22
N LEU A 72 -5.04 11.20 3.56
CA LEU A 72 -5.47 10.72 4.87
C LEU A 72 -4.54 11.22 5.98
N LEU A 73 -3.22 11.21 5.76
CA LEU A 73 -2.24 11.72 6.71
C LEU A 73 -2.52 13.17 7.08
N VAL A 74 -2.80 14.02 6.09
CA VAL A 74 -3.12 15.44 6.33
C VAL A 74 -4.44 15.60 7.10
N ASP A 75 -5.44 14.77 6.83
CA ASP A 75 -6.76 14.85 7.48
C ASP A 75 -6.74 14.42 8.94
N VAL A 76 -5.84 13.51 9.33
CA VAL A 76 -5.74 13.04 10.72
C VAL A 76 -4.85 13.91 11.60
N LEU A 77 -4.18 14.92 11.04
CA LEU A 77 -3.32 15.82 11.80
C LEU A 77 -4.11 16.51 12.93
N PRO A 78 -3.62 16.43 14.16
CA PRO A 78 -4.31 17.04 15.32
C PRO A 78 -4.22 18.57 15.30
N ASN A 79 -3.14 19.13 14.81
CA ASN A 79 -2.93 20.57 14.71
C ASN A 79 -2.27 20.95 13.39
N LYS A 80 -2.95 21.79 12.59
CA LYS A 80 -2.44 22.26 11.29
C LYS A 80 -1.23 23.19 11.41
N GLU A 81 -1.07 23.87 12.54
CA GLU A 81 0.07 24.76 12.76
C GLU A 81 1.39 23.99 12.98
N GLU A 82 1.32 22.78 13.51
CA GLU A 82 2.47 21.89 13.70
C GLU A 82 2.55 20.77 12.63
N ALA A 83 1.83 20.92 11.52
CA ALA A 83 1.73 19.92 10.47
C ALA A 83 3.08 19.41 9.97
N GLY A 84 4.09 20.26 9.88
CA GLY A 84 5.43 19.86 9.44
C GLY A 84 6.11 18.87 10.39
N LYS A 85 5.95 19.06 11.70
CA LYS A 85 6.50 18.16 12.73
C LYS A 85 5.79 16.79 12.69
N ASP A 86 4.46 16.81 12.67
CA ASP A 86 3.65 15.60 12.69
C ASP A 86 3.85 14.77 11.42
N LEU A 87 3.88 15.42 10.24
CA LEU A 87 4.21 14.76 8.96
C LEU A 87 5.64 14.21 8.96
N GLY A 88 6.59 14.91 9.59
CA GLY A 88 7.95 14.42 9.77
C GLY A 88 7.99 13.10 10.55
N ILE A 89 7.26 13.00 11.66
CA ILE A 89 7.16 11.78 12.48
C ILE A 89 6.52 10.64 11.68
N LEU A 90 5.44 10.91 10.94
CA LEU A 90 4.77 9.93 10.10
C LEU A 90 5.68 9.44 8.97
N ASN A 91 6.41 10.33 8.32
CA ASN A 91 7.41 9.98 7.30
C ASN A 91 8.57 9.13 7.85
N MET A 92 8.98 9.38 9.10
CA MET A 92 9.96 8.51 9.77
C MET A 92 9.42 7.09 9.91
N GLY A 93 8.15 6.92 10.30
CA GLY A 93 7.50 5.61 10.36
C GLY A 93 7.51 4.90 9.00
N THR A 94 7.17 5.61 7.93
CA THR A 94 7.21 5.08 6.56
C THR A 94 8.62 4.65 6.16
N THR A 95 9.62 5.49 6.44
CA THR A 95 11.02 5.21 6.13
C THR A 95 11.54 3.98 6.90
N LEU A 96 11.19 3.88 8.18
CA LEU A 96 11.52 2.70 9.00
C LEU A 96 10.88 1.43 8.42
N GLY A 97 9.63 1.50 8.00
CA GLY A 97 8.96 0.39 7.32
C GLY A 97 9.68 -0.03 6.03
N GLN A 98 10.10 0.93 5.22
CA GLN A 98 10.86 0.68 4.00
C GLN A 98 12.25 0.09 4.25
N MET A 99 12.89 0.44 5.36
CA MET A 99 14.17 -0.15 5.76
C MET A 99 13.99 -1.56 6.33
N CYS A 100 13.01 -1.77 7.19
CA CYS A 100 12.77 -3.06 7.84
C CYS A 100 12.16 -4.10 6.87
N GLY A 101 11.34 -3.65 5.92
CA GLY A 101 10.65 -4.53 4.97
C GLY A 101 11.59 -5.51 4.25
N PRO A 102 12.61 -5.03 3.52
CA PRO A 102 13.56 -5.89 2.83
C PRO A 102 14.32 -6.83 3.76
N VAL A 103 14.66 -6.39 4.97
CA VAL A 103 15.38 -7.20 5.98
C VAL A 103 14.50 -8.36 6.43
N ILE A 104 13.24 -8.09 6.78
CA ILE A 104 12.27 -9.11 7.19
C ILE A 104 12.04 -10.10 6.05
N MET A 105 11.78 -9.60 4.84
CA MET A 105 11.53 -10.45 3.68
C MET A 105 12.76 -11.29 3.30
N SER A 106 13.95 -10.72 3.34
CA SER A 106 15.20 -11.45 3.10
C SER A 106 15.39 -12.58 4.11
N THR A 107 15.14 -12.32 5.39
CA THR A 107 15.24 -13.32 6.46
C THR A 107 14.26 -14.47 6.22
N ILE A 108 13.02 -14.17 5.82
CA ILE A 108 11.99 -15.16 5.52
C ILE A 108 12.38 -16.00 4.30
N VAL A 109 12.85 -15.37 3.23
CA VAL A 109 13.27 -16.07 2.01
C VAL A 109 14.44 -17.01 2.30
N VAL A 110 15.41 -16.58 3.10
CA VAL A 110 16.60 -17.39 3.44
C VAL A 110 16.25 -18.55 4.39
N SER A 111 15.36 -18.32 5.36
CA SER A 111 15.06 -19.30 6.41
C SER A 111 13.94 -20.28 6.02
N LEU A 112 12.91 -19.82 5.34
CA LEU A 112 11.68 -20.57 5.03
C LEU A 112 11.48 -20.84 3.53
N GLY A 113 12.24 -20.16 2.68
CA GLY A 113 12.13 -20.27 1.23
C GLY A 113 11.29 -19.18 0.58
N TYR A 114 11.50 -19.01 -0.72
CA TYR A 114 10.88 -17.95 -1.52
C TYR A 114 9.34 -18.00 -1.51
N ASN A 115 8.76 -19.20 -1.46
CA ASN A 115 7.30 -19.38 -1.48
C ASN A 115 6.60 -18.79 -0.24
N PHE A 116 7.28 -18.69 0.88
CA PHE A 116 6.72 -18.09 2.11
C PHE A 116 6.75 -16.56 2.11
N ALA A 117 7.50 -15.93 1.21
CA ALA A 117 7.53 -14.48 1.06
C ALA A 117 6.16 -13.91 0.68
N PHE A 118 5.45 -14.55 -0.24
CA PHE A 118 4.14 -14.11 -0.72
C PHE A 118 3.05 -14.14 0.37
N PRO A 119 2.82 -15.27 1.09
CA PRO A 119 1.86 -15.30 2.19
C PRO A 119 2.18 -14.28 3.29
N THR A 120 3.46 -14.08 3.60
CA THR A 120 3.89 -13.12 4.62
C THR A 120 3.58 -11.69 4.19
N ALA A 121 3.88 -11.33 2.94
CA ALA A 121 3.58 -10.01 2.40
C ALA A 121 2.06 -9.74 2.38
N ILE A 122 1.26 -10.72 2.01
CA ILE A 122 -0.21 -10.64 2.03
C ILE A 122 -0.71 -10.45 3.47
N ALA A 123 -0.22 -11.22 4.42
CA ALA A 123 -0.59 -11.10 5.82
C ALA A 123 -0.26 -9.71 6.39
N LEU A 124 0.92 -9.17 6.10
CA LEU A 124 1.31 -7.82 6.51
C LEU A 124 0.43 -6.74 5.87
N ALA A 125 0.07 -6.88 4.60
CA ALA A 125 -0.84 -5.97 3.92
C ALA A 125 -2.24 -5.99 4.55
N ILE A 126 -2.77 -7.15 4.90
CA ILE A 126 -4.06 -7.30 5.58
C ILE A 126 -4.02 -6.68 6.98
N ILE A 127 -2.96 -6.92 7.75
CA ILE A 127 -2.77 -6.33 9.07
C ILE A 127 -2.75 -4.80 8.96
N GLY A 128 -2.01 -4.24 8.00
CA GLY A 128 -1.99 -2.80 7.73
C GLY A 128 -3.39 -2.26 7.41
N CYS A 129 -4.18 -2.98 6.62
CA CYS A 129 -5.56 -2.63 6.31
C CYS A 129 -6.44 -2.57 7.57
N PHE A 130 -6.30 -3.53 8.50
CA PHE A 130 -7.03 -3.50 9.78
C PHE A 130 -6.65 -2.29 10.63
N PHE A 131 -5.38 -1.91 10.70
CA PHE A 131 -4.96 -0.71 11.41
C PHE A 131 -5.58 0.56 10.84
N ILE A 132 -5.64 0.68 9.51
CA ILE A 132 -6.29 1.82 8.85
C ILE A 132 -7.78 1.87 9.18
N MET A 133 -8.46 0.73 9.17
CA MET A 133 -9.89 0.66 9.55
C MET A 133 -10.13 1.04 11.02
N ALA A 134 -9.16 0.79 11.91
CA ALA A 134 -9.24 1.13 13.32
C ALA A 134 -9.15 2.64 13.60
N ILE A 135 -8.69 3.46 12.64
CA ILE A 135 -8.64 4.92 12.77
C ILE A 135 -10.07 5.47 12.80
N LYS A 136 -10.52 5.96 13.97
CA LYS A 136 -11.90 6.42 14.18
C LYS A 136 -12.15 7.86 13.72
N LYS A 137 -11.11 8.66 13.52
CA LYS A 137 -11.19 10.12 13.27
C LYS A 137 -11.59 10.52 11.85
N VAL A 138 -11.54 9.61 10.90
CA VAL A 138 -11.85 9.85 9.49
C VAL A 138 -13.00 8.95 9.05
N LYS A 139 -13.97 9.51 8.35
CA LYS A 139 -15.11 8.79 7.75
C LYS A 139 -14.79 8.29 6.35
#